data_598fadff58a81a6456f6bd1f2f5b79b7
#
_entry.id   598fadff58a81a6456f6bd1f2f5b79b7
#
_cell.length_a   1.000
_cell.length_b   1.000
_cell.length_c   1.000
_cell.angle_alpha   90.00
_cell.angle_beta   90.00
_cell.angle_gamma   90.00
#
_symmetry.space_group_name_H-M   'P 1'
#
loop_
_entity.id
_entity.type
_entity.pdbx_description
1 polymer ?
#
loop_
_entity_poly.entity_id
_entity_poly.type
_entity_poly.pdbx_seq_one_letter_code
_entity_poly.pdbx_strand_id
1 'polypeptide(L)'
;SVFHYGQAIFEGMKAYKDKDNNVWLFRPEENYNRLNKSCERMCMPKIEKDLFFNGIKELLTIDKEWIGKGDTTMYIRPVVFATEATIVASPSKEFSFFILCSPASAYYFNPLSVLIEDTYIRAAKGGVGYAKAAGNYAGSFYPTSLAIEKGFDQIVWTDSVNHKLVEEAGTMNIFFRISNKLITP
;
A
#
# COMPACT_ATOMS: atom_id res chain seq x y z
N SER A 1 5.67 8.96 19.00
CA SER A 1 6.44 7.77 18.55
C SER A 1 6.46 7.59 17.04
N VAL A 2 5.40 7.91 16.29
CA VAL A 2 5.39 7.77 14.81
C VAL A 2 6.50 8.59 14.13
N PHE A 3 6.76 9.81 14.56
CA PHE A 3 7.78 10.69 13.96
C PHE A 3 9.22 10.20 14.19
N HIS A 4 9.47 9.43 15.25
CA HIS A 4 10.80 8.95 15.59
C HIS A 4 11.06 7.52 15.09
N TYR A 5 10.03 6.66 15.12
CA TYR A 5 10.20 5.22 14.89
C TYR A 5 9.33 4.68 13.76
N GLY A 6 8.56 5.54 13.09
CA GLY A 6 7.76 5.16 11.92
C GLY A 6 6.69 4.11 12.21
N GLN A 7 6.18 4.02 13.46
CA GLN A 7 5.14 3.05 13.81
C GLN A 7 3.80 3.46 13.21
N ALA A 8 3.64 3.15 11.92
CA ALA A 8 2.46 3.42 11.11
C ALA A 8 2.28 2.34 10.06
N ILE A 9 1.01 2.01 9.80
CA ILE A 9 0.60 1.09 8.73
C ILE A 9 -0.54 1.71 7.93
N PHE A 10 -0.73 1.28 6.70
CA PHE A 10 -1.83 1.77 5.88
C PHE A 10 -2.34 0.71 4.93
N GLU A 11 -3.50 0.96 4.36
CA GLU A 11 -4.07 0.22 3.25
C GLU A 11 -4.36 1.13 2.06
N GLY A 12 -4.62 0.53 0.92
CA GLY A 12 -5.04 1.24 -0.28
C GLY A 12 -6.01 0.37 -1.08
N MET A 13 -7.17 0.91 -1.35
CA MET A 13 -8.18 0.29 -2.22
C MET A 13 -8.87 1.38 -3.04
N LYS A 14 -9.67 0.97 -4.01
CA LYS A 14 -10.41 1.89 -4.85
C LYS A 14 -11.89 1.58 -4.81
N ALA A 15 -12.71 2.63 -4.81
CA ALA A 15 -14.13 2.54 -5.09
C ALA A 15 -14.41 2.96 -6.53
N TYR A 16 -15.27 2.20 -7.18
CA TYR A 16 -15.65 2.36 -8.59
C TYR A 16 -17.14 2.66 -8.68
N LYS A 17 -17.53 3.55 -9.58
CA LYS A 17 -18.93 3.84 -9.86
C LYS A 17 -19.32 3.23 -11.21
N ASP A 18 -20.35 2.39 -11.22
CA ASP A 18 -20.89 1.82 -12.46
C ASP A 18 -21.80 2.81 -13.22
N LYS A 19 -22.32 2.37 -14.36
CA LYS A 19 -23.24 3.16 -15.21
C LYS A 19 -24.55 3.53 -14.49
N ASP A 20 -24.97 2.73 -13.52
CA ASP A 20 -26.20 2.91 -12.75
C ASP A 20 -25.97 3.70 -11.45
N ASN A 21 -24.77 4.29 -11.28
CA ASN A 21 -24.30 5.04 -10.12
C ASN A 21 -24.18 4.20 -8.83
N ASN A 22 -24.09 2.86 -8.92
CA ASN A 22 -23.74 2.04 -7.78
C ASN A 22 -22.23 2.11 -7.52
N VAL A 23 -21.86 2.07 -6.24
CA VAL A 23 -20.47 2.12 -5.80
C VAL A 23 -20.01 0.71 -5.41
N TRP A 24 -18.88 0.31 -5.97
CA TRP A 24 -18.32 -1.03 -5.81
C TRP A 24 -16.92 -0.98 -5.23
N LEU A 25 -16.62 -1.95 -4.35
CA LEU A 25 -15.27 -2.23 -3.85
C LEU A 25 -14.84 -3.63 -4.33
N PHE A 26 -13.59 -3.77 -4.69
CA PHE A 26 -13.03 -5.08 -5.07
C PHE A 26 -12.34 -5.73 -3.88
N ARG A 27 -12.93 -6.83 -3.37
CA ARG A 27 -12.39 -7.69 -2.29
C ARG A 27 -11.90 -6.91 -1.06
N PRO A 28 -12.69 -5.99 -0.47
CA PRO A 28 -12.26 -5.17 0.65
C PRO A 28 -11.92 -5.98 1.91
N GLU A 29 -12.43 -7.22 2.04
CA GLU A 29 -12.09 -8.14 3.12
C GLU A 29 -10.61 -8.50 3.14
N GLU A 30 -9.97 -8.62 1.98
CA GLU A 30 -8.54 -8.91 1.90
C GLU A 30 -7.70 -7.71 2.37
N ASN A 31 -8.16 -6.48 2.08
CA ASN A 31 -7.54 -5.27 2.60
C ASN A 31 -7.68 -5.18 4.12
N TYR A 32 -8.86 -5.49 4.65
CA TYR A 32 -9.09 -5.56 6.10
C TYR A 32 -8.18 -6.60 6.77
N ASN A 33 -8.09 -7.80 6.21
CA ASN A 33 -7.25 -8.87 6.73
C ASN A 33 -5.77 -8.47 6.73
N ARG A 34 -5.28 -7.85 5.64
CA ARG A 34 -3.89 -7.38 5.54
C ARG A 34 -3.62 -6.20 6.48
N LEU A 35 -4.56 -5.27 6.66
CA LEU A 35 -4.45 -4.20 7.65
C LEU A 35 -4.17 -4.78 9.04
N ASN A 36 -4.96 -5.76 9.46
CA ASN A 36 -4.82 -6.37 10.79
C ASN A 36 -3.57 -7.25 10.94
N LYS A 37 -3.11 -7.91 9.87
CA LYS A 37 -1.79 -8.57 9.86
C LYS A 37 -0.65 -7.55 10.02
N SER A 38 -0.79 -6.39 9.38
CA SER A 38 0.19 -5.31 9.52
C SER A 38 0.16 -4.70 10.92
N CYS A 39 -1.03 -4.51 11.52
CA CYS A 39 -1.17 -4.09 12.91
C CYS A 39 -0.42 -5.06 13.86
N GLU A 40 -0.68 -6.34 13.74
CA GLU A 40 -0.05 -7.37 14.56
C GLU A 40 1.48 -7.34 14.44
N ARG A 41 2.01 -7.27 13.20
CA ARG A 41 3.47 -7.21 12.96
C ARG A 41 4.11 -5.98 13.56
N MET A 42 3.40 -4.85 13.60
CA MET A 42 3.90 -3.57 14.09
C MET A 42 3.52 -3.29 15.55
N CYS A 43 3.06 -4.30 16.31
CA CYS A 43 2.62 -4.17 17.70
C CYS A 43 1.54 -3.08 17.89
N MET A 44 0.56 -3.05 17.00
CA MET A 44 -0.57 -2.12 17.01
C MET A 44 -1.88 -2.87 17.30
N PRO A 45 -2.90 -2.22 17.86
CA PRO A 45 -4.21 -2.86 18.07
C PRO A 45 -4.86 -3.22 16.73
N LYS A 46 -5.56 -4.34 16.69
CA LYS A 46 -6.40 -4.72 15.55
C LYS A 46 -7.59 -3.78 15.46
N ILE A 47 -7.96 -3.44 14.24
CA ILE A 47 -9.14 -2.62 13.95
C ILE A 47 -10.36 -3.54 13.86
N GLU A 48 -11.42 -3.19 14.58
CA GLU A 48 -12.67 -3.93 14.55
C GLU A 48 -13.32 -3.91 13.16
N LYS A 49 -13.93 -5.04 12.78
CA LYS A 49 -14.49 -5.24 11.44
C LYS A 49 -15.58 -4.20 11.13
N ASP A 50 -16.48 -3.99 12.06
CA ASP A 50 -17.60 -3.05 11.88
C ASP A 50 -17.10 -1.61 11.78
N LEU A 51 -16.10 -1.23 12.57
CA LEU A 51 -15.48 0.09 12.48
C LEU A 51 -14.86 0.33 11.10
N PHE A 52 -14.14 -0.65 10.57
CA PHE A 52 -13.51 -0.56 9.25
C PHE A 52 -14.54 -0.44 8.12
N PHE A 53 -15.51 -1.36 8.05
CA PHE A 53 -16.45 -1.40 6.92
C PHE A 53 -17.50 -0.30 7.00
N ASN A 54 -18.05 0.00 8.20
CA ASN A 54 -19.01 1.08 8.35
C ASN A 54 -18.38 2.43 8.11
N GLY A 55 -17.15 2.66 8.59
CA GLY A 55 -16.41 3.89 8.31
C GLY A 55 -16.20 4.14 6.82
N ILE A 56 -15.80 3.11 6.06
CA ILE A 56 -15.67 3.20 4.59
C ILE A 56 -17.03 3.48 3.94
N LYS A 57 -18.07 2.76 4.35
CA LYS A 57 -19.43 2.91 3.80
C LYS A 57 -19.98 4.32 4.03
N GLU A 58 -19.86 4.84 5.22
CA GLU A 58 -20.33 6.19 5.56
C GLU A 58 -19.58 7.24 4.78
N LEU A 59 -18.24 7.16 4.74
CA LEU A 59 -17.42 8.12 4.00
C LEU A 59 -17.74 8.11 2.50
N LEU A 60 -17.86 6.92 1.89
CA LEU A 60 -18.22 6.81 0.47
C LEU A 60 -19.66 7.27 0.19
N THR A 61 -20.55 7.21 1.17
CA THR A 61 -21.92 7.73 1.03
C THR A 61 -21.91 9.26 1.02
N ILE A 62 -21.12 9.88 1.89
CA ILE A 62 -20.98 11.35 1.96
C ILE A 62 -20.28 11.87 0.69
N ASP A 63 -19.19 11.23 0.28
CA ASP A 63 -18.34 11.67 -0.83
C ASP A 63 -18.74 11.04 -2.18
N LYS A 64 -19.94 10.46 -2.30
CA LYS A 64 -20.39 9.73 -3.49
C LYS A 64 -20.25 10.54 -4.79
N GLU A 65 -20.51 11.84 -4.74
CA GLU A 65 -20.45 12.70 -5.91
C GLU A 65 -19.01 12.97 -6.40
N TRP A 66 -18.02 12.77 -5.55
CA TRP A 66 -16.60 12.85 -5.90
C TRP A 66 -16.05 11.60 -6.58
N ILE A 67 -16.81 10.49 -6.56
CA ILE A 67 -16.43 9.28 -7.28
C ILE A 67 -16.72 9.50 -8.75
N GLY A 68 -15.68 9.59 -9.56
CA GLY A 68 -15.82 9.81 -11.00
C GLY A 68 -16.44 8.62 -11.74
N LYS A 69 -16.68 8.78 -13.02
CA LYS A 69 -17.15 7.72 -13.94
C LYS A 69 -16.03 7.32 -14.89
N GLY A 70 -16.12 6.10 -15.42
CA GLY A 70 -15.14 5.58 -16.36
C GLY A 70 -13.79 5.31 -15.68
N ASP A 71 -12.73 5.95 -16.17
CA ASP A 71 -11.34 5.72 -15.67
C ASP A 71 -11.03 6.46 -14.37
N THR A 72 -11.96 7.25 -13.84
CA THR A 72 -11.79 7.92 -12.55
C THR A 72 -12.39 7.09 -11.44
N THR A 73 -11.70 7.04 -10.30
CA THR A 73 -12.05 6.24 -9.14
C THR A 73 -11.91 7.06 -7.87
N MET A 74 -12.40 6.55 -6.75
CA MET A 74 -12.05 7.09 -5.43
C MET A 74 -11.01 6.20 -4.78
N TYR A 75 -9.84 6.73 -4.51
CA TYR A 75 -8.82 6.04 -3.71
C TYR A 75 -9.16 6.16 -2.22
N ILE A 76 -9.13 5.03 -1.51
CA ILE A 76 -9.43 4.92 -0.09
C ILE A 76 -8.15 4.53 0.64
N ARG A 77 -7.76 5.31 1.64
CA ARG A 77 -6.56 5.14 2.47
C ARG A 77 -6.94 4.95 3.93
N PRO A 78 -7.19 3.72 4.41
CA PRO A 78 -7.15 3.42 5.83
C PRO A 78 -5.71 3.54 6.34
N VAL A 79 -5.50 4.19 7.48
CA VAL A 79 -4.17 4.37 8.10
C VAL A 79 -4.28 4.27 9.61
N VAL A 80 -3.35 3.55 10.23
CA VAL A 80 -3.18 3.48 11.68
C VAL A 80 -1.79 3.96 12.02
N PHE A 81 -1.65 4.86 12.98
CA PHE A 81 -0.36 5.35 13.42
C PHE A 81 -0.32 5.63 14.92
N ALA A 82 0.86 5.54 15.48
CA ALA A 82 1.12 5.78 16.90
C ALA A 82 1.03 7.27 17.23
N THR A 83 0.31 7.61 18.30
CA THR A 83 0.07 9.01 18.74
C THR A 83 0.64 9.31 20.12
N GLU A 84 1.12 8.31 20.88
CA GLU A 84 1.73 8.53 22.18
C GLU A 84 2.89 9.54 22.11
N ALA A 85 2.83 10.54 22.95
CA ALA A 85 3.84 11.60 23.04
C ALA A 85 5.09 11.12 23.80
N THR A 86 5.89 10.29 23.15
CA THR A 86 7.12 9.70 23.74
C THR A 86 8.24 9.63 22.72
N ILE A 87 9.50 9.70 23.21
CA ILE A 87 10.71 9.44 22.44
C ILE A 87 11.35 8.08 22.82
N VAL A 88 10.69 7.30 23.67
CA VAL A 88 11.17 5.97 24.08
C VAL A 88 11.01 5.00 22.90
N ALA A 89 12.07 4.25 22.60
CA ALA A 89 12.07 3.22 21.54
C ALA A 89 11.34 1.95 22.02
N SER A 90 10.01 2.04 22.10
CA SER A 90 9.11 0.96 22.48
C SER A 90 7.80 1.05 21.69
N PRO A 91 7.01 -0.03 21.60
CA PRO A 91 5.67 0.06 21.03
C PRO A 91 4.83 1.11 21.77
N SER A 92 4.15 1.95 21.01
CA SER A 92 3.21 2.95 21.54
C SER A 92 2.02 2.28 22.24
N LYS A 93 1.43 2.99 23.20
CA LYS A 93 0.18 2.60 23.85
C LYS A 93 -1.05 3.33 23.30
N GLU A 94 -0.84 4.37 22.50
CA GLU A 94 -1.90 5.21 21.93
C GLU A 94 -1.77 5.24 20.42
N PHE A 95 -2.92 5.10 19.74
CA PHE A 95 -3.00 5.03 18.29
C PHE A 95 -4.21 5.78 17.77
N SER A 96 -4.11 6.28 16.55
CA SER A 96 -5.24 6.81 15.80
C SER A 96 -5.47 5.99 14.53
N PHE A 97 -6.75 5.75 14.22
CA PHE A 97 -7.20 5.15 12.98
C PHE A 97 -7.96 6.19 12.15
N PHE A 98 -7.57 6.37 10.90
CA PHE A 98 -8.22 7.27 9.95
C PHE A 98 -8.55 6.54 8.65
N ILE A 99 -9.60 6.98 8.00
CA ILE A 99 -9.93 6.61 6.63
C ILE A 99 -9.99 7.90 5.82
N LEU A 100 -9.16 8.00 4.79
CA LEU A 100 -9.08 9.15 3.90
C LEU A 100 -9.54 8.73 2.49
N CYS A 101 -10.24 9.61 1.80
CA CYS A 101 -10.62 9.43 0.40
C CYS A 101 -10.05 10.53 -0.47
N SER A 102 -9.68 10.17 -1.71
CA SER A 102 -9.22 11.12 -2.72
C SER A 102 -9.62 10.64 -4.11
N PRO A 103 -10.20 11.51 -4.97
CA PRO A 103 -10.38 11.18 -6.38
C PRO A 103 -9.04 10.79 -7.02
N ALA A 104 -9.06 9.75 -7.84
CA ALA A 104 -7.86 9.24 -8.49
C ALA A 104 -8.18 8.81 -9.93
N SER A 105 -7.25 9.10 -10.84
CA SER A 105 -7.22 8.61 -12.21
C SER A 105 -6.25 7.44 -12.37
N ALA A 106 -6.02 7.01 -13.59
CA ALA A 106 -4.95 6.05 -13.88
C ALA A 106 -3.59 6.59 -13.41
N TYR A 107 -2.79 5.74 -12.79
CA TYR A 107 -1.49 6.13 -12.26
C TYR A 107 -0.45 6.31 -13.38
N TYR A 108 -0.56 5.48 -14.42
CA TYR A 108 0.30 5.52 -15.61
C TYR A 108 -0.56 5.38 -16.86
N PHE A 109 -0.23 6.17 -17.87
CA PHE A 109 -0.94 6.17 -19.17
C PHE A 109 -0.12 5.50 -20.28
N ASN A 110 1.19 5.33 -20.07
CA ASN A 110 2.12 4.77 -21.03
C ASN A 110 2.84 3.56 -20.42
N PRO A 111 3.40 2.68 -21.26
CA PRO A 111 4.35 1.67 -20.80
C PRO A 111 5.51 2.30 -20.04
N LEU A 112 5.95 1.66 -18.98
CA LEU A 112 7.03 2.13 -18.12
C LEU A 112 8.35 1.46 -18.47
N SER A 113 9.44 2.23 -18.41
CA SER A 113 10.78 1.68 -18.32
C SER A 113 11.10 1.37 -16.86
N VAL A 114 11.56 0.16 -16.57
CA VAL A 114 11.84 -0.28 -15.21
C VAL A 114 13.28 -0.74 -15.05
N LEU A 115 13.91 -0.33 -13.95
CA LEU A 115 15.23 -0.83 -13.55
C LEU A 115 15.04 -2.11 -12.71
N ILE A 116 15.73 -3.19 -13.08
CA ILE A 116 15.86 -4.36 -12.21
C ILE A 116 16.90 -4.04 -11.15
N GLU A 117 16.46 -3.97 -9.88
CA GLU A 117 17.32 -3.57 -8.77
C GLU A 117 18.15 -4.78 -8.28
N ASP A 118 19.46 -4.64 -8.26
CA ASP A 118 20.42 -5.69 -7.92
C ASP A 118 21.38 -5.32 -6.78
N THR A 119 21.14 -4.18 -6.12
CA THR A 119 21.98 -3.66 -5.03
C THR A 119 21.18 -3.49 -3.76
N TYR A 120 20.05 -2.80 -3.86
CA TYR A 120 19.16 -2.54 -2.72
C TYR A 120 18.07 -3.60 -2.64
N ILE A 121 17.60 -3.85 -1.42
CA ILE A 121 16.53 -4.82 -1.16
C ILE A 121 15.29 -4.12 -0.62
N ARG A 122 14.11 -4.61 -1.01
CA ARG A 122 12.83 -4.16 -0.47
C ARG A 122 12.47 -4.88 0.83
N ALA A 123 12.73 -6.17 0.89
CA ALA A 123 12.34 -7.05 1.99
C ALA A 123 13.38 -8.14 2.18
N ALA A 124 13.47 -8.65 3.41
CA ALA A 124 14.32 -9.79 3.74
C ALA A 124 13.52 -10.78 4.60
N LYS A 125 13.95 -12.05 4.63
CA LYS A 125 13.36 -13.10 5.46
C LYS A 125 13.37 -12.68 6.94
N GLY A 126 12.22 -12.75 7.60
CA GLY A 126 12.05 -12.31 8.99
C GLY A 126 11.87 -10.81 9.17
N GLY A 127 12.00 -10.02 8.11
CA GLY A 127 11.77 -8.58 8.12
C GLY A 127 10.29 -8.19 8.15
N VAL A 128 10.01 -6.94 7.84
CA VAL A 128 8.66 -6.35 7.86
C VAL A 128 8.02 -6.24 6.46
N GLY A 129 8.63 -6.85 5.43
CA GLY A 129 8.22 -6.70 4.03
C GLY A 129 6.78 -7.09 3.73
N TYR A 130 6.21 -8.06 4.45
CA TYR A 130 4.81 -8.49 4.27
C TYR A 130 3.80 -7.56 4.94
N ALA A 131 4.24 -6.73 5.90
CA ALA A 131 3.39 -5.72 6.51
C ALA A 131 3.37 -4.45 5.63
N LYS A 132 2.19 -3.83 5.51
CA LYS A 132 2.07 -2.57 4.78
C LYS A 132 2.46 -1.40 5.71
N ALA A 133 3.73 -1.44 6.17
CA ALA A 133 4.31 -0.49 7.10
C ALA A 133 4.93 0.71 6.37
N ALA A 134 4.74 1.91 6.93
CA ALA A 134 5.23 3.15 6.32
C ALA A 134 6.76 3.14 6.07
N GLY A 135 7.54 2.54 6.97
CA GLY A 135 8.99 2.46 6.86
C GLY A 135 9.48 1.68 5.64
N ASN A 136 8.72 0.68 5.15
CA ASN A 136 9.08 -0.04 3.93
C ASN A 136 9.10 0.89 2.70
N TYR A 137 8.21 1.87 2.68
CA TYR A 137 8.12 2.84 1.58
C TYR A 137 9.22 3.89 1.67
N ALA A 138 9.51 4.41 2.86
CA ALA A 138 10.61 5.33 3.05
C ALA A 138 11.95 4.70 2.64
N GLY A 139 12.18 3.43 2.99
CA GLY A 139 13.37 2.69 2.58
C GLY A 139 13.52 2.51 1.06
N SER A 140 12.42 2.58 0.31
CA SER A 140 12.44 2.46 -1.16
C SER A 140 12.72 3.78 -1.90
N PHE A 141 12.65 4.93 -1.25
CA PHE A 141 12.74 6.23 -1.92
C PHE A 141 14.12 6.46 -2.54
N TYR A 142 15.18 6.15 -1.83
CA TYR A 142 16.54 6.37 -2.33
C TYR A 142 16.85 5.54 -3.59
N PRO A 143 16.70 4.21 -3.62
CA PRO A 143 16.93 3.44 -4.83
C PRO A 143 15.98 3.84 -5.97
N THR A 144 14.73 4.21 -5.68
CA THR A 144 13.80 4.70 -6.71
C THR A 144 14.29 6.04 -7.31
N SER A 145 14.80 6.96 -6.48
CA SER A 145 15.36 8.23 -7.00
C SER A 145 16.56 8.00 -7.90
N LEU A 146 17.44 7.07 -7.54
CA LEU A 146 18.59 6.70 -8.40
C LEU A 146 18.15 6.09 -9.74
N ALA A 147 17.07 5.31 -9.75
CA ALA A 147 16.53 4.77 -10.99
C ALA A 147 15.94 5.89 -11.88
N ILE A 148 15.22 6.84 -11.29
CA ILE A 148 14.68 8.02 -11.98
C ILE A 148 15.81 8.87 -12.58
N GLU A 149 16.90 9.12 -11.85
CA GLU A 149 18.08 9.85 -12.33
C GLU A 149 18.73 9.16 -13.54
N LYS A 150 18.62 7.82 -13.63
CA LYS A 150 19.09 7.02 -14.77
C LYS A 150 18.07 6.96 -15.92
N GLY A 151 16.92 7.62 -15.82
CA GLY A 151 15.89 7.68 -16.87
C GLY A 151 14.88 6.52 -16.82
N PHE A 152 14.80 5.78 -15.73
CA PHE A 152 13.75 4.76 -15.53
C PHE A 152 12.56 5.36 -14.77
N ASP A 153 11.36 4.81 -15.01
CA ASP A 153 10.14 5.28 -14.35
C ASP A 153 9.92 4.61 -12.99
N GLN A 154 10.41 3.37 -12.82
CA GLN A 154 10.18 2.57 -11.61
C GLN A 154 11.26 1.48 -11.47
N ILE A 155 11.28 0.82 -10.33
CA ILE A 155 12.15 -0.33 -10.03
C ILE A 155 11.38 -1.63 -9.92
N VAL A 156 12.01 -2.72 -10.31
CA VAL A 156 11.60 -4.10 -10.05
C VAL A 156 12.57 -4.69 -9.04
N TRP A 157 12.04 -5.05 -7.88
CA TRP A 157 12.81 -5.59 -6.77
C TRP A 157 13.16 -7.05 -6.99
N THR A 158 14.36 -7.40 -6.59
CA THR A 158 14.86 -8.79 -6.60
C THR A 158 15.10 -9.30 -5.18
N ASP A 159 15.28 -10.61 -5.05
CA ASP A 159 15.45 -11.29 -3.77
C ASP A 159 16.68 -10.77 -3.01
N SER A 160 16.57 -10.76 -1.68
CA SER A 160 17.58 -10.18 -0.78
C SER A 160 18.86 -11.01 -0.60
N VAL A 161 18.98 -12.17 -1.26
CA VAL A 161 20.11 -13.07 -1.08
C VAL A 161 21.06 -13.03 -2.28
N ASN A 162 20.52 -13.24 -3.48
CA ASN A 162 21.32 -13.38 -4.69
C ASN A 162 20.93 -12.41 -5.79
N HIS A 163 19.88 -11.63 -5.64
CA HIS A 163 19.31 -10.74 -6.67
C HIS A 163 18.99 -11.46 -8.00
N LYS A 164 18.48 -12.69 -7.93
CA LYS A 164 18.18 -13.53 -9.10
C LYS A 164 16.69 -13.79 -9.33
N LEU A 165 15.89 -13.60 -8.31
CA LEU A 165 14.44 -13.83 -8.36
C LEU A 165 13.71 -12.50 -8.26
N VAL A 166 12.73 -12.29 -9.13
CA VAL A 166 11.85 -11.11 -9.05
C VAL A 166 10.89 -11.28 -7.88
N GLU A 167 10.80 -10.26 -7.03
CA GLU A 167 9.90 -10.26 -5.88
C GLU A 167 8.71 -9.32 -6.06
N GLU A 168 8.93 -8.10 -6.52
CA GLU A 168 7.87 -7.09 -6.60
C GLU A 168 8.26 -5.95 -7.54
N ALA A 169 7.28 -5.27 -8.14
CA ALA A 169 7.49 -3.95 -8.73
C ALA A 169 7.13 -2.86 -7.73
N GLY A 170 7.86 -1.77 -7.72
CA GLY A 170 7.59 -0.65 -6.83
C GLY A 170 6.20 -0.07 -7.08
N THR A 171 5.38 0.06 -6.05
CA THR A 171 4.03 0.66 -6.07
C THR A 171 2.95 -0.05 -6.90
N MET A 172 3.21 -1.18 -7.54
CA MET A 172 2.27 -1.89 -8.41
C MET A 172 2.44 -3.41 -8.35
N ASN A 173 1.43 -4.16 -8.80
CA ASN A 173 1.55 -5.59 -9.03
C ASN A 173 2.33 -5.84 -10.32
N ILE A 174 3.01 -7.00 -10.40
CA ILE A 174 3.72 -7.44 -11.59
C ILE A 174 3.27 -8.86 -11.97
N PHE A 175 3.05 -9.08 -13.25
CA PHE A 175 2.70 -10.37 -13.81
C PHE A 175 3.59 -10.67 -15.02
N PHE A 176 4.01 -11.91 -15.14
CA PHE A 176 4.79 -12.39 -16.26
C PHE A 176 4.00 -13.41 -17.05
N ARG A 177 3.92 -13.23 -18.37
CA ARG A 177 3.45 -14.27 -19.28
C ARG A 177 4.63 -15.07 -19.78
N ILE A 178 4.73 -16.33 -19.37
CA ILE A 178 5.78 -17.25 -19.82
C ILE A 178 5.07 -18.41 -20.52
N SER A 179 5.22 -18.50 -21.85
CA SER A 179 4.43 -19.41 -22.70
C SER A 179 2.93 -19.21 -22.49
N ASN A 180 2.22 -20.22 -21.98
CA ASN A 180 0.77 -20.18 -21.71
C ASN A 180 0.44 -19.99 -20.21
N LYS A 181 1.41 -19.60 -19.39
CA LYS A 181 1.21 -19.35 -17.96
C LYS A 181 1.32 -17.88 -17.63
N LEU A 182 0.42 -17.41 -16.76
CA LEU A 182 0.53 -16.11 -16.09
C LEU A 182 1.08 -16.37 -14.69
N ILE A 183 2.20 -15.71 -14.37
CA ILE A 183 2.94 -15.93 -13.12
C ILE A 183 3.08 -14.57 -12.42
N THR A 184 2.91 -14.56 -11.10
CA THR A 184 3.18 -13.41 -10.23
C THR A 184 3.97 -13.90 -9.01
N PRO A 185 4.91 -13.10 -8.48
CA PRO A 185 5.65 -13.42 -7.27
C PRO A 185 4.75 -13.46 -6.03
#